data_357869614060283ed2d5e0bfab3257f4
#
_entry.id   357869614060283ed2d5e0bfab3257f4
#
_cell.length_a   1.000
_cell.length_b   1.000
_cell.length_c   1.000
_cell.angle_alpha   90.00
_cell.angle_beta   90.00
_cell.angle_gamma   90.00
#
_symmetry.space_group_name_H-M   'P 1'
#
loop_
_entity.id
_entity.type
_entity.pdbx_description
1 polymer ?
#
loop_
_entity_poly.entity_id
_entity_poly.type
_entity_poly.pdbx_seq_one_letter_code
_entity_poly.pdbx_strand_id
1 'polypeptide(L)'
;MKKLLMALLYILFLAILVEFGVGQLGYRFTQGEWHSYEQAKQQRNEIIAANVAAEREAANIDINKSGGTKRRTEILHPYMGFVVDFHDEACPDIGFCDDRMRSYQPLLNGRDFPEAAPDRAIVAITGGSFAYGVANNSTKGKIEQALATIPELQGKQILVYTLALGGFKQPQQLFALEYYLAMGAHFDMIINIDGFNEMVLPQVENLPFRTNPFFPRVWHTRVRSGVENYQAKMIQGTKAFLGMERARLAESTNRDITRRSAVRGLIWKLQDTSLQKRIAGAEAEYLETARKNPAEKSRMIAAGTDFPRDDENWVLTQLAGFWRQSSVMMNTVAKAHNIRYYHFLQPNQYVDNSKPMSREERAAAFLEGSGKTHPYAKPARAGYPYLIAQGEALKQSGVAFQDLTMMFKDNSEILYRDACCHLTSRGYDYVIDEIVDYVKAGGATKQERQTRQ
;
A
#
# COMPACT_ATOMS: atom_id res chain seq x y z
N MET A 1 47.19 6.39 61.91
CA MET A 1 47.23 7.11 60.63
C MET A 1 48.23 6.55 59.61
N LYS A 2 49.56 6.39 59.88
CA LYS A 2 50.53 5.91 58.90
C LYS A 2 50.23 4.53 58.30
N LYS A 3 49.78 3.52 59.13
CA LYS A 3 49.43 2.18 58.62
C LYS A 3 48.20 2.20 57.73
N LEU A 4 47.19 3.03 57.99
CA LEU A 4 46.01 3.19 57.15
C LEU A 4 46.34 3.86 55.84
N LEU A 5 47.20 4.88 55.85
CA LEU A 5 47.69 5.55 54.65
C LEU A 5 48.49 4.60 53.74
N MET A 6 49.40 3.78 54.32
CA MET A 6 50.12 2.77 53.57
C MET A 6 49.22 1.70 52.95
N ALA A 7 48.20 1.26 53.69
CA ALA A 7 47.24 0.31 53.12
C ALA A 7 46.46 0.92 51.95
N LEU A 8 46.04 2.18 52.05
CA LEU A 8 45.35 2.89 50.96
C LEU A 8 46.26 3.08 49.74
N LEU A 9 47.52 3.44 49.96
CA LEU A 9 48.51 3.57 48.86
C LEU A 9 48.75 2.22 48.18
N TYR A 10 48.83 1.13 48.93
CA TYR A 10 48.98 -0.21 48.38
C TYR A 10 47.77 -0.66 47.55
N ILE A 11 46.57 -0.41 48.05
CA ILE A 11 45.32 -0.67 47.31
C ILE A 11 45.27 0.14 45.99
N LEU A 12 45.64 1.42 46.06
CA LEU A 12 45.70 2.30 44.90
C LEU A 12 46.75 1.79 43.87
N PHE A 13 47.89 1.37 44.33
CA PHE A 13 48.94 0.78 43.47
C PHE A 13 48.46 -0.51 42.76
N LEU A 14 47.78 -1.41 43.51
CA LEU A 14 47.17 -2.60 42.94
C LEU A 14 46.10 -2.27 41.91
N ALA A 15 45.26 -1.29 42.21
CA ALA A 15 44.22 -0.83 41.25
C ALA A 15 44.82 -0.27 39.96
N ILE A 16 45.90 0.50 40.03
CA ILE A 16 46.65 0.99 38.86
C ILE A 16 47.28 -0.15 38.08
N LEU A 17 47.88 -1.16 38.77
CA LEU A 17 48.44 -2.33 38.09
C LEU A 17 47.40 -3.15 37.36
N VAL A 18 46.20 -3.34 37.93
CA VAL A 18 45.11 -4.06 37.31
C VAL A 18 44.56 -3.25 36.11
N GLU A 19 44.35 -1.94 36.30
CA GLU A 19 43.83 -1.07 35.26
C GLU A 19 44.75 -1.02 34.04
N PHE A 20 46.07 -0.90 34.27
CA PHE A 20 47.05 -0.87 33.18
C PHE A 20 47.35 -2.27 32.63
N GLY A 21 47.70 -3.23 33.53
CA GLY A 21 48.10 -4.57 33.12
C GLY A 21 47.00 -5.40 32.50
N VAL A 22 45.85 -5.49 33.17
CA VAL A 22 44.70 -6.24 32.67
C VAL A 22 43.90 -5.40 31.69
N GLY A 23 43.58 -4.14 32.04
CA GLY A 23 42.73 -3.28 31.23
C GLY A 23 43.41 -2.83 29.96
N GLN A 24 44.41 -1.98 30.05
CA GLN A 24 45.06 -1.36 28.87
C GLN A 24 45.83 -2.35 28.01
N LEU A 25 46.71 -3.17 28.61
CA LEU A 25 47.46 -4.17 27.86
C LEU A 25 46.57 -5.28 27.32
N GLY A 26 45.58 -5.76 28.10
CA GLY A 26 44.60 -6.74 27.64
C GLY A 26 43.77 -6.22 26.47
N TYR A 27 43.35 -4.95 26.51
CA TYR A 27 42.62 -4.30 25.43
C TYR A 27 43.49 -4.22 24.15
N ARG A 28 44.76 -3.76 24.31
CA ARG A 28 45.71 -3.69 23.19
C ARG A 28 46.00 -5.06 22.57
N PHE A 29 46.15 -6.10 23.36
CA PHE A 29 46.39 -7.46 22.87
C PHE A 29 45.18 -8.03 22.12
N THR A 30 43.96 -7.70 22.57
CA THR A 30 42.73 -8.25 21.98
C THR A 30 42.17 -7.40 20.84
N GLN A 31 42.37 -6.07 20.87
CA GLN A 31 41.82 -5.14 19.91
C GLN A 31 42.87 -4.47 19.00
N GLY A 32 44.17 -4.62 19.27
CA GLY A 32 45.24 -3.99 18.53
C GLY A 32 45.50 -2.52 18.86
N GLU A 33 44.70 -1.91 19.72
CA GLU A 33 44.75 -0.48 20.09
C GLU A 33 44.65 -0.30 21.61
N TRP A 34 45.06 0.87 22.11
CA TRP A 34 44.83 1.24 23.51
C TRP A 34 43.38 1.60 23.79
N HIS A 35 42.88 1.22 24.97
CA HIS A 35 41.51 1.59 25.36
C HIS A 35 41.39 3.12 25.47
N SER A 36 40.43 3.69 24.70
CA SER A 36 39.98 5.06 24.80
C SER A 36 38.51 5.05 25.24
N TYR A 37 38.26 5.71 26.37
CA TYR A 37 36.85 5.81 26.89
C TYR A 37 35.93 6.50 25.89
N GLU A 38 36.37 7.58 25.27
CA GLU A 38 35.50 8.35 24.33
C GLU A 38 35.19 7.55 23.08
N GLN A 39 36.17 6.82 22.51
CA GLN A 39 35.93 5.94 21.39
C GLN A 39 34.99 4.78 21.75
N ALA A 40 35.21 4.15 22.90
CA ALA A 40 34.38 3.05 23.38
C ALA A 40 32.93 3.54 23.69
N LYS A 41 32.77 4.75 24.22
CA LYS A 41 31.47 5.39 24.45
C LYS A 41 30.76 5.71 23.14
N GLN A 42 31.47 6.22 22.14
CA GLN A 42 30.90 6.48 20.82
C GLN A 42 30.40 5.19 20.19
N GLN A 43 31.20 4.12 20.17
CA GLN A 43 30.80 2.81 19.66
C GLN A 43 29.54 2.27 20.35
N ARG A 44 29.44 2.40 21.68
CA ARG A 44 28.24 1.99 22.42
C ARG A 44 27.01 2.83 22.04
N ASN A 45 27.16 4.13 21.87
CA ASN A 45 26.06 4.99 21.44
C ASN A 45 25.60 4.68 20.02
N GLU A 46 26.49 4.35 19.10
CA GLU A 46 26.17 3.90 17.74
C GLU A 46 25.38 2.59 17.75
N ILE A 47 25.75 1.63 18.60
CA ILE A 47 25.02 0.37 18.78
C ILE A 47 23.59 0.63 19.28
N ILE A 48 23.43 1.50 20.29
CA ILE A 48 22.13 1.86 20.84
C ILE A 48 21.26 2.55 19.77
N ALA A 49 21.84 3.52 19.05
CA ALA A 49 21.15 4.24 18.00
C ALA A 49 20.70 3.31 16.85
N ALA A 50 21.58 2.37 16.44
CA ALA A 50 21.26 1.39 15.42
C ALA A 50 20.11 0.47 15.85
N ASN A 51 20.07 0.03 17.12
CA ASN A 51 18.97 -0.79 17.64
C ASN A 51 17.64 -0.01 17.68
N VAL A 52 17.65 1.25 18.14
CA VAL A 52 16.45 2.12 18.14
C VAL A 52 15.97 2.36 16.71
N ALA A 53 16.87 2.53 15.74
CA ALA A 53 16.50 2.66 14.33
C ALA A 53 15.85 1.38 13.79
N ALA A 54 16.41 0.21 14.10
CA ALA A 54 15.87 -1.10 13.74
C ALA A 54 14.49 -1.37 14.38
N GLU A 55 14.29 -1.00 15.65
CA GLU A 55 13.01 -1.09 16.32
C GLU A 55 11.96 -0.17 15.68
N ARG A 56 12.34 1.06 15.33
CA ARG A 56 11.47 2.00 14.60
C ARG A 56 11.14 1.50 13.21
N GLU A 57 12.09 0.91 12.51
CA GLU A 57 11.89 0.31 11.20
C GLU A 57 10.97 -0.92 11.29
N ALA A 58 11.13 -1.76 12.31
CA ALA A 58 10.27 -2.91 12.57
C ALA A 58 8.85 -2.49 13.00
N ALA A 59 8.71 -1.40 13.77
CA ALA A 59 7.43 -0.81 14.15
C ALA A 59 6.78 -0.01 13.00
N ASN A 60 7.60 0.60 12.13
CA ASN A 60 7.21 1.25 10.89
C ASN A 60 7.50 0.33 9.71
N ILE A 61 6.89 -0.84 9.63
CA ILE A 61 6.80 -1.59 8.37
C ILE A 61 5.88 -0.79 7.45
N ASP A 62 6.38 0.34 7.02
CA ASP A 62 5.83 1.17 5.96
C ASP A 62 6.23 0.51 4.63
N ILE A 63 5.33 -0.31 4.11
CA ILE A 63 5.49 -1.06 2.86
C ILE A 63 5.72 -0.11 1.66
N ASN A 64 5.66 1.22 1.86
CA ASN A 64 5.68 2.22 0.80
C ASN A 64 6.50 3.48 1.09
N LYS A 65 7.76 3.38 1.53
CA LYS A 65 8.64 4.56 1.49
C LYS A 65 9.12 4.86 0.07
N SER A 66 8.33 5.61 -0.66
CA SER A 66 8.81 6.43 -1.77
C SER A 66 8.08 7.77 -1.77
N GLY A 67 8.78 8.81 -1.32
CA GLY A 67 8.49 10.22 -1.61
C GLY A 67 7.41 10.93 -0.81
N GLY A 68 7.81 11.63 0.22
CA GLY A 68 7.46 13.04 0.53
C GLY A 68 6.05 13.45 0.90
N THR A 69 5.06 12.59 0.97
CA THR A 69 3.74 12.87 1.56
C THR A 69 3.41 11.76 2.56
N LYS A 70 2.79 12.10 3.70
CA LYS A 70 2.24 11.10 4.64
C LYS A 70 1.33 10.18 3.82
N ARG A 71 1.85 9.03 3.38
CA ARG A 71 1.03 8.02 2.72
C ARG A 71 0.21 7.32 3.78
N ARG A 72 -1.06 7.09 3.50
CA ARG A 72 -1.92 6.24 4.29
C ARG A 72 -1.26 4.86 4.40
N THR A 73 -1.11 4.37 5.61
CA THR A 73 -0.57 3.02 5.85
C THR A 73 -1.59 2.00 5.35
N GLU A 74 -1.15 1.05 4.55
CA GLU A 74 -1.99 -0.05 4.06
C GLU A 74 -1.72 -1.30 4.90
N ILE A 75 -2.79 -1.98 5.32
CA ILE A 75 -2.73 -3.26 6.06
C ILE A 75 -3.34 -4.39 5.24
N LEU A 76 -2.90 -5.62 5.51
CA LEU A 76 -3.47 -6.80 4.85
C LEU A 76 -4.91 -7.03 5.33
N HIS A 77 -5.78 -7.38 4.37
CA HIS A 77 -7.16 -7.76 4.63
C HIS A 77 -7.45 -9.14 4.00
N PRO A 78 -8.07 -10.08 4.74
CA PRO A 78 -8.22 -11.46 4.29
C PRO A 78 -9.04 -11.64 3.00
N TYR A 79 -10.00 -10.76 2.73
CA TYR A 79 -10.87 -10.84 1.54
C TYR A 79 -10.45 -9.84 0.45
N MET A 80 -10.14 -8.61 0.81
CA MET A 80 -9.80 -7.55 -0.13
C MET A 80 -8.31 -7.46 -0.44
N GLY A 81 -7.49 -8.28 0.19
CA GLY A 81 -6.04 -8.30 0.06
C GLY A 81 -5.35 -7.21 0.87
N PHE A 82 -5.75 -5.96 0.73
CA PHE A 82 -5.28 -4.85 1.57
C PHE A 82 -6.34 -3.75 1.66
N VAL A 83 -6.28 -3.00 2.75
CA VAL A 83 -7.12 -1.83 3.03
C VAL A 83 -6.28 -0.75 3.71
N VAL A 84 -6.84 0.43 3.94
CA VAL A 84 -6.16 1.50 4.69
C VAL A 84 -6.08 1.12 6.17
N ASP A 85 -4.95 1.47 6.82
CA ASP A 85 -4.86 1.38 8.28
C ASP A 85 -5.77 2.42 8.92
N PHE A 86 -6.74 1.94 9.66
CA PHE A 86 -7.76 2.76 10.31
C PHE A 86 -7.26 3.58 11.51
N HIS A 87 -6.07 3.30 11.99
CA HIS A 87 -5.41 4.07 13.04
C HIS A 87 -4.74 5.35 12.50
N ASP A 88 -4.74 5.55 11.18
CA ASP A 88 -4.23 6.76 10.58
C ASP A 88 -5.26 7.89 10.75
N GLU A 89 -4.94 8.88 11.59
CA GLU A 89 -5.75 10.08 11.84
C GLU A 89 -6.08 10.87 10.55
N ALA A 90 -5.37 10.60 9.46
CA ALA A 90 -5.55 11.23 8.16
C ALA A 90 -6.66 10.60 7.30
N CYS A 91 -7.51 9.74 7.85
CA CYS A 91 -8.55 9.03 7.11
C CYS A 91 -9.96 9.57 7.43
N PRO A 92 -10.40 10.69 6.84
CA PRO A 92 -11.66 11.34 7.17
C PRO A 92 -12.88 10.80 6.42
N ASP A 93 -12.67 9.86 5.46
CA ASP A 93 -13.71 9.47 4.52
C ASP A 93 -14.57 8.33 5.06
N ILE A 94 -15.88 8.37 4.75
CA ILE A 94 -16.78 7.25 4.97
C ILE A 94 -16.41 6.14 3.98
N GLY A 95 -16.40 4.89 4.42
CA GLY A 95 -15.99 3.75 3.62
C GLY A 95 -14.83 3.00 4.23
N PHE A 96 -13.72 2.80 3.51
CA PHE A 96 -12.55 2.09 4.04
C PHE A 96 -11.92 2.75 5.28
N CYS A 97 -12.18 4.02 5.49
CA CYS A 97 -11.70 4.78 6.65
C CYS A 97 -12.72 4.89 7.78
N ASP A 98 -13.85 4.23 7.67
CA ASP A 98 -14.94 4.28 8.64
C ASP A 98 -14.57 3.54 9.94
N ASP A 99 -14.98 4.09 11.10
CA ASP A 99 -14.82 3.47 12.41
C ASP A 99 -15.40 2.05 12.50
N ARG A 100 -16.41 1.76 11.69
CA ARG A 100 -17.04 0.43 11.59
C ARG A 100 -16.10 -0.62 11.02
N MET A 101 -15.22 -0.24 10.08
CA MET A 101 -14.15 -1.12 9.61
C MET A 101 -13.06 -1.32 10.65
N ARG A 102 -12.82 -0.33 11.53
CA ARG A 102 -11.83 -0.41 12.61
C ARG A 102 -12.13 -1.53 13.59
N SER A 103 -13.40 -1.78 13.88
CA SER A 103 -13.78 -2.75 14.89
C SER A 103 -13.75 -4.20 14.39
N TYR A 104 -13.82 -4.45 13.08
CA TYR A 104 -14.10 -5.76 12.48
C TYR A 104 -15.31 -6.49 13.11
N GLN A 105 -16.08 -5.77 13.90
CA GLN A 105 -17.23 -6.29 14.66
C GLN A 105 -18.41 -5.31 14.60
N PRO A 106 -18.84 -4.84 13.42
CA PRO A 106 -19.93 -3.86 13.32
C PRO A 106 -21.23 -4.36 13.95
N LEU A 107 -21.49 -5.67 13.89
CA LEU A 107 -22.68 -6.28 14.48
C LEU A 107 -22.64 -6.37 16.01
N LEU A 108 -21.47 -6.40 16.63
CA LEU A 108 -21.34 -6.54 18.10
C LEU A 108 -21.29 -5.21 18.85
N ASN A 109 -20.91 -4.13 18.16
CA ASN A 109 -20.69 -2.81 18.80
C ASN A 109 -21.88 -1.87 18.71
N GLY A 110 -23.02 -2.28 18.12
CA GLY A 110 -24.21 -1.43 17.98
C GLY A 110 -23.98 -0.16 17.15
N ARG A 111 -22.92 -0.09 16.37
CA ARG A 111 -22.62 1.00 15.43
C ARG A 111 -23.16 0.62 14.07
N ASP A 112 -24.42 0.94 13.86
CA ASP A 112 -25.09 0.63 12.62
C ASP A 112 -24.54 1.45 11.45
N PHE A 113 -24.49 0.84 10.26
CA PHE A 113 -24.32 1.59 9.03
C PHE A 113 -25.45 2.60 8.91
N PRO A 114 -25.25 3.74 8.19
CA PRO A 114 -26.35 4.64 7.92
C PRO A 114 -27.52 3.86 7.35
N GLU A 115 -28.65 3.91 8.05
CA GLU A 115 -29.86 3.26 7.60
C GLU A 115 -30.43 3.94 6.34
N ALA A 116 -31.10 3.14 5.53
CA ALA A 116 -31.94 3.65 4.46
C ALA A 116 -33.00 4.59 5.07
N ALA A 117 -33.09 5.80 4.56
CA ALA A 117 -34.09 6.78 4.98
C ALA A 117 -34.68 7.51 3.75
N PRO A 118 -35.96 7.90 3.77
CA PRO A 118 -36.56 8.57 2.63
C PRO A 118 -35.88 9.88 2.22
N ASP A 119 -35.28 10.57 3.20
CA ASP A 119 -34.54 11.83 3.05
C ASP A 119 -33.05 11.66 2.83
N ARG A 120 -32.58 10.42 2.60
CA ARG A 120 -31.14 10.07 2.44
C ARG A 120 -30.93 9.21 1.20
N ALA A 121 -29.78 9.38 0.57
CA ALA A 121 -29.30 8.47 -0.45
C ALA A 121 -27.82 8.11 -0.17
N ILE A 122 -27.51 6.83 -0.17
CA ILE A 122 -26.18 6.28 0.11
C ILE A 122 -25.61 5.77 -1.21
N VAL A 123 -24.51 6.40 -1.65
CA VAL A 123 -23.87 6.12 -2.93
C VAL A 123 -22.47 5.56 -2.69
N ALA A 124 -22.21 4.33 -3.11
CA ALA A 124 -20.87 3.75 -3.07
C ALA A 124 -20.11 4.08 -4.35
N ILE A 125 -18.87 4.57 -4.22
CA ILE A 125 -17.93 4.75 -5.34
C ILE A 125 -16.84 3.70 -5.20
N THR A 126 -16.72 2.82 -6.21
CA THR A 126 -15.76 1.71 -6.25
C THR A 126 -14.75 1.90 -7.37
N GLY A 127 -13.55 1.34 -7.21
CA GLY A 127 -12.48 1.42 -8.19
C GLY A 127 -11.09 1.61 -7.60
N GLY A 128 -10.17 2.07 -8.41
CA GLY A 128 -8.79 2.37 -8.03
C GLY A 128 -8.59 3.82 -7.57
N SER A 129 -7.32 4.30 -7.68
CA SER A 129 -6.97 5.69 -7.34
C SER A 129 -7.70 6.74 -8.17
N PHE A 130 -8.10 6.41 -9.39
CA PHE A 130 -8.91 7.30 -10.23
C PHE A 130 -10.30 7.53 -9.62
N ALA A 131 -11.02 6.45 -9.28
CA ALA A 131 -12.31 6.51 -8.60
C ALA A 131 -12.19 7.22 -7.23
N TYR A 132 -11.10 6.96 -6.50
CA TYR A 132 -10.77 7.70 -5.28
C TYR A 132 -10.67 9.20 -5.53
N GLY A 133 -10.04 9.62 -6.64
CA GLY A 133 -9.97 11.02 -7.06
C GLY A 133 -11.33 11.64 -7.35
N VAL A 134 -12.27 10.88 -7.92
CA VAL A 134 -13.67 11.32 -8.13
C VAL A 134 -14.39 11.52 -6.80
N ALA A 135 -14.24 10.57 -5.87
CA ALA A 135 -14.91 10.61 -4.56
C ALA A 135 -14.36 11.71 -3.64
N ASN A 136 -13.04 11.97 -3.72
CA ASN A 136 -12.30 12.85 -2.79
C ASN A 136 -11.55 13.95 -3.52
N ASN A 137 -12.08 14.45 -4.62
CA ASN A 137 -11.49 15.56 -5.33
C ASN A 137 -11.30 16.78 -4.40
N SER A 138 -10.26 17.59 -4.64
CA SER A 138 -9.80 18.72 -3.81
C SER A 138 -10.89 19.73 -3.41
N THR A 139 -12.06 19.61 -3.98
CA THR A 139 -13.30 20.26 -3.55
C THR A 139 -14.22 19.21 -2.95
N LYS A 140 -13.99 18.89 -1.68
CA LYS A 140 -14.85 18.03 -0.87
C LYS A 140 -16.32 18.43 -1.03
N GLY A 141 -17.16 17.44 -1.32
CA GLY A 141 -18.60 17.67 -1.50
C GLY A 141 -19.05 17.93 -2.94
N LYS A 142 -18.17 18.01 -3.95
CA LYS A 142 -18.60 18.23 -5.34
C LYS A 142 -19.40 17.06 -5.90
N ILE A 143 -18.99 15.84 -5.64
CA ILE A 143 -19.73 14.67 -6.14
C ILE A 143 -21.12 14.60 -5.48
N GLU A 144 -21.23 14.88 -4.17
CA GLU A 144 -22.50 14.94 -3.46
C GLU A 144 -23.41 16.04 -4.03
N GLN A 145 -22.87 17.24 -4.25
CA GLN A 145 -23.60 18.35 -4.85
C GLN A 145 -24.09 18.01 -6.28
N ALA A 146 -23.25 17.40 -7.08
CA ALA A 146 -23.60 16.99 -8.43
C ALA A 146 -24.67 15.88 -8.43
N LEU A 147 -24.53 14.87 -7.56
CA LEU A 147 -25.52 13.79 -7.39
C LEU A 147 -26.87 14.34 -6.90
N ALA A 148 -26.89 15.36 -6.03
CA ALA A 148 -28.13 15.99 -5.57
C ALA A 148 -28.93 16.67 -6.70
N THR A 149 -28.34 16.88 -7.86
CA THR A 149 -29.05 17.41 -9.06
C THR A 149 -29.81 16.33 -9.85
N ILE A 150 -29.64 15.05 -9.49
CA ILE A 150 -30.38 13.93 -10.09
C ILE A 150 -31.82 13.98 -9.55
N PRO A 151 -32.87 13.95 -10.39
CA PRO A 151 -34.26 14.14 -9.96
C PRO A 151 -34.68 13.23 -8.79
N GLU A 152 -34.29 11.95 -8.81
CA GLU A 152 -34.64 10.96 -7.79
C GLU A 152 -33.89 11.14 -6.47
N LEU A 153 -32.81 11.94 -6.48
CA LEU A 153 -31.99 12.27 -5.34
C LEU A 153 -32.20 13.70 -4.82
N GLN A 154 -32.96 14.50 -5.54
CA GLN A 154 -33.22 15.90 -5.19
C GLN A 154 -33.89 16.01 -3.81
N GLY A 155 -33.36 16.90 -2.98
CA GLY A 155 -33.84 17.12 -1.61
C GLY A 155 -33.35 16.06 -0.58
N LYS A 156 -32.61 15.03 -1.00
CA LYS A 156 -32.04 14.04 -0.08
C LYS A 156 -30.65 14.44 0.38
N GLN A 157 -30.30 14.02 1.58
CA GLN A 157 -28.91 14.01 2.06
C GLN A 157 -28.11 12.94 1.30
N ILE A 158 -27.11 13.34 0.54
CA ILE A 158 -26.24 12.41 -0.18
C ILE A 158 -25.07 12.01 0.73
N LEU A 159 -24.92 10.72 0.98
CA LEU A 159 -23.75 10.15 1.64
C LEU A 159 -22.94 9.35 0.62
N VAL A 160 -21.70 9.74 0.40
CA VAL A 160 -20.76 9.03 -0.48
C VAL A 160 -19.89 8.11 0.34
N TYR A 161 -19.97 6.81 0.03
CA TYR A 161 -19.09 5.76 0.55
C TYR A 161 -17.93 5.53 -0.42
N THR A 162 -16.74 5.86 0.01
CA THR A 162 -15.52 5.66 -0.79
C THR A 162 -15.00 4.23 -0.62
N LEU A 163 -15.42 3.32 -1.49
CA LEU A 163 -14.91 1.95 -1.60
C LEU A 163 -13.87 1.84 -2.72
N ALA A 164 -13.15 2.94 -2.97
CA ALA A 164 -12.07 3.04 -3.93
C ALA A 164 -10.73 3.21 -3.20
N LEU A 165 -9.69 2.52 -3.67
CA LEU A 165 -8.38 2.59 -3.06
C LEU A 165 -7.28 2.51 -4.13
N GLY A 166 -6.17 3.25 -3.90
CA GLY A 166 -5.03 3.26 -4.83
C GLY A 166 -4.52 1.85 -5.16
N GLY A 167 -4.57 1.50 -6.45
CA GLY A 167 -4.14 0.18 -6.92
C GLY A 167 -5.14 -0.96 -6.74
N PHE A 168 -6.36 -0.70 -6.27
CA PHE A 168 -7.44 -1.68 -6.37
C PHE A 168 -7.73 -1.99 -7.83
N LYS A 169 -8.02 -3.24 -8.10
CA LYS A 169 -8.46 -3.78 -9.38
C LYS A 169 -9.40 -4.94 -9.14
N GLN A 170 -10.15 -5.36 -10.16
CA GLN A 170 -11.00 -6.53 -10.02
C GLN A 170 -10.18 -7.77 -9.62
N PRO A 171 -10.68 -8.60 -8.70
CA PRO A 171 -12.03 -8.61 -8.12
C PRO A 171 -12.16 -7.84 -6.77
N GLN A 172 -11.20 -6.99 -6.40
CA GLN A 172 -11.21 -6.31 -5.10
C GLN A 172 -12.45 -5.43 -4.92
N GLN A 173 -12.92 -4.76 -5.99
CA GLN A 173 -14.15 -3.95 -5.95
C GLN A 173 -15.39 -4.84 -5.68
N LEU A 174 -15.48 -5.99 -6.35
CA LEU A 174 -16.56 -6.95 -6.14
C LEU A 174 -16.55 -7.46 -4.68
N PHE A 175 -15.40 -7.89 -4.18
CA PHE A 175 -15.29 -8.40 -2.80
C PHE A 175 -15.54 -7.31 -1.75
N ALA A 176 -15.16 -6.06 -2.02
CA ALA A 176 -15.48 -4.94 -1.15
C ALA A 176 -17.00 -4.74 -1.06
N LEU A 177 -17.70 -4.73 -2.20
CA LEU A 177 -19.16 -4.62 -2.25
C LEU A 177 -19.83 -5.74 -1.46
N GLU A 178 -19.47 -6.99 -1.76
CA GLU A 178 -20.06 -8.16 -1.09
C GLU A 178 -19.79 -8.16 0.42
N TYR A 179 -18.56 -7.79 0.83
CA TYR A 179 -18.17 -7.72 2.23
C TYR A 179 -18.99 -6.68 3.00
N TYR A 180 -19.16 -5.46 2.43
CA TYR A 180 -19.97 -4.42 3.07
C TYR A 180 -21.44 -4.79 3.15
N LEU A 181 -22.02 -5.37 2.09
CA LEU A 181 -23.39 -5.87 2.11
C LEU A 181 -23.60 -6.99 3.15
N ALA A 182 -22.64 -7.92 3.24
CA ALA A 182 -22.68 -8.99 4.24
C ALA A 182 -22.59 -8.45 5.68
N MET A 183 -21.94 -7.30 5.90
CA MET A 183 -21.89 -6.61 7.20
C MET A 183 -23.16 -5.78 7.49
N GLY A 184 -24.12 -5.73 6.56
CA GLY A 184 -25.38 -5.01 6.73
C GLY A 184 -25.37 -3.58 6.18
N ALA A 185 -24.37 -3.20 5.39
CA ALA A 185 -24.40 -1.90 4.71
C ALA A 185 -25.56 -1.83 3.70
N HIS A 186 -26.15 -0.65 3.58
CA HIS A 186 -27.14 -0.33 2.57
C HIS A 186 -26.58 0.66 1.56
N PHE A 187 -26.87 0.44 0.28
CA PHE A 187 -26.55 1.38 -0.79
C PHE A 187 -27.76 1.57 -1.70
N ASP A 188 -28.03 2.81 -2.11
CA ASP A 188 -29.04 3.12 -3.11
C ASP A 188 -28.44 3.06 -4.53
N MET A 189 -27.14 3.32 -4.64
CA MET A 189 -26.44 3.38 -5.91
C MET A 189 -24.97 2.95 -5.75
N ILE A 190 -24.43 2.29 -6.77
CA ILE A 190 -23.01 2.00 -6.93
C ILE A 190 -22.52 2.63 -8.23
N ILE A 191 -21.43 3.38 -8.14
CA ILE A 191 -20.68 3.97 -9.26
C ILE A 191 -19.33 3.31 -9.28
N ASN A 192 -19.09 2.39 -10.22
CA ASN A 192 -17.81 1.73 -10.43
C ASN A 192 -17.02 2.45 -11.52
N ILE A 193 -15.78 2.86 -11.24
CA ILE A 193 -14.90 3.57 -12.20
C ILE A 193 -13.54 2.89 -12.17
N ASP A 194 -13.24 2.13 -13.23
CA ASP A 194 -12.04 1.32 -13.29
C ASP A 194 -11.53 1.09 -14.73
N GLY A 195 -10.71 0.08 -14.95
CA GLY A 195 -10.17 -0.34 -16.25
C GLY A 195 -8.66 -0.25 -16.35
N PHE A 196 -8.05 0.86 -15.95
CA PHE A 196 -6.60 1.03 -16.05
C PHE A 196 -5.84 0.01 -15.19
N ASN A 197 -6.20 -0.12 -13.93
CA ASN A 197 -5.53 -1.02 -13.00
C ASN A 197 -5.65 -2.48 -13.42
N GLU A 198 -6.77 -2.86 -14.00
CA GLU A 198 -7.09 -4.22 -14.44
C GLU A 198 -6.18 -4.68 -15.59
N MET A 199 -5.75 -3.75 -16.44
CA MET A 199 -4.89 -4.05 -17.58
C MET A 199 -3.42 -3.79 -17.27
N VAL A 200 -3.08 -2.75 -16.53
CA VAL A 200 -1.69 -2.30 -16.36
C VAL A 200 -0.99 -2.99 -15.20
N LEU A 201 -1.61 -3.02 -14.01
CA LEU A 201 -0.95 -3.55 -12.82
C LEU A 201 -0.61 -5.05 -12.92
N PRO A 202 -1.48 -5.92 -13.48
CA PRO A 202 -1.10 -7.30 -13.72
C PRO A 202 0.18 -7.45 -14.54
N GLN A 203 0.32 -6.68 -15.60
CA GLN A 203 1.46 -6.78 -16.53
C GLN A 203 2.76 -6.21 -15.94
N VAL A 204 2.68 -5.20 -15.05
CA VAL A 204 3.86 -4.51 -14.50
C VAL A 204 4.22 -5.01 -13.11
N GLU A 205 3.24 -5.36 -12.28
CA GLU A 205 3.44 -5.60 -10.86
C GLU A 205 3.17 -7.06 -10.41
N ASN A 206 2.51 -7.89 -11.23
CA ASN A 206 2.24 -9.28 -10.89
C ASN A 206 3.05 -10.25 -11.78
N LEU A 207 2.81 -10.25 -13.09
CA LEU A 207 3.38 -11.23 -14.03
C LEU A 207 4.93 -11.26 -14.05
N PRO A 208 5.65 -10.11 -13.99
CA PRO A 208 7.12 -10.12 -13.95
C PRO A 208 7.67 -10.86 -12.71
N PHE A 209 6.92 -10.88 -11.63
CA PHE A 209 7.27 -11.56 -10.37
C PHE A 209 6.62 -12.94 -10.22
N ARG A 210 6.10 -13.50 -11.31
CA ARG A 210 5.40 -14.80 -11.34
C ARG A 210 4.22 -14.88 -10.37
N THR A 211 3.61 -13.74 -10.04
CA THR A 211 2.41 -13.66 -9.23
C THR A 211 1.19 -13.71 -10.15
N ASN A 212 0.16 -14.43 -9.74
CA ASN A 212 -1.09 -14.51 -10.47
C ASN A 212 -1.64 -13.11 -10.76
N PRO A 213 -2.03 -12.79 -12.01
CA PRO A 213 -2.43 -11.45 -12.42
C PRO A 213 -3.70 -10.95 -11.73
N PHE A 214 -4.55 -11.85 -11.23
CA PHE A 214 -5.79 -11.49 -10.51
C PHE A 214 -5.59 -11.26 -9.01
N PHE A 215 -4.39 -11.56 -8.48
CA PHE A 215 -4.04 -11.21 -7.10
C PHE A 215 -3.87 -9.69 -6.96
N PRO A 216 -4.03 -9.13 -5.75
CA PRO A 216 -3.78 -7.71 -5.51
C PRO A 216 -2.42 -7.26 -6.05
N ARG A 217 -2.28 -5.97 -6.35
CA ARG A 217 -1.01 -5.41 -6.82
C ARG A 217 0.13 -5.74 -5.85
N VAL A 218 1.31 -6.01 -6.38
CA VAL A 218 2.55 -6.35 -5.62
C VAL A 218 2.34 -7.37 -4.49
N TRP A 219 1.42 -8.32 -4.69
CA TRP A 219 1.01 -9.27 -3.67
C TRP A 219 2.17 -10.06 -3.08
N HIS A 220 3.10 -10.51 -3.93
CA HIS A 220 4.32 -11.21 -3.52
C HIS A 220 5.13 -10.44 -2.46
N THR A 221 5.15 -9.11 -2.53
CA THR A 221 5.82 -8.26 -1.53
C THR A 221 4.98 -8.10 -0.27
N ARG A 222 3.65 -7.91 -0.42
CA ARG A 222 2.71 -7.70 0.70
C ARG A 222 2.66 -8.87 1.67
N VAL A 223 2.71 -10.11 1.15
CA VAL A 223 2.64 -11.33 1.96
C VAL A 223 4.01 -11.92 2.31
N ARG A 224 5.09 -11.28 1.87
CA ARG A 224 6.45 -11.82 2.04
C ARG A 224 6.75 -12.22 3.48
N SER A 225 6.42 -11.36 4.44
CA SER A 225 6.60 -11.65 5.87
C SER A 225 5.71 -12.80 6.39
N GLY A 226 4.59 -13.07 5.71
CA GLY A 226 3.66 -14.15 6.05
C GLY A 226 4.04 -15.52 5.48
N VAL A 227 4.84 -15.56 4.40
CA VAL A 227 5.22 -16.79 3.67
C VAL A 227 6.66 -17.21 3.84
N GLU A 228 7.48 -16.45 4.58
CA GLU A 228 8.83 -16.90 4.92
C GLU A 228 8.78 -18.20 5.71
N ASN A 229 9.73 -19.10 5.41
CA ASN A 229 9.93 -20.34 6.15
C ASN A 229 9.96 -20.04 7.66
N TYR A 230 9.16 -20.79 8.47
CA TYR A 230 9.11 -20.63 9.92
C TYR A 230 10.51 -20.64 10.56
N GLN A 231 11.40 -21.48 10.05
CA GLN A 231 12.78 -21.56 10.49
C GLN A 231 13.55 -20.25 10.19
N ALA A 232 13.36 -19.66 9.01
CA ALA A 232 13.94 -18.35 8.67
C ALA A 232 13.43 -17.23 9.59
N LYS A 233 12.14 -17.25 9.95
CA LYS A 233 11.56 -16.30 10.93
C LYS A 233 12.16 -16.47 12.32
N MET A 234 12.34 -17.70 12.78
CA MET A 234 12.98 -17.99 14.06
C MET A 234 14.41 -17.45 14.11
N ILE A 235 15.16 -17.61 13.01
CA ILE A 235 16.53 -17.10 12.89
C ILE A 235 16.53 -15.56 12.90
N GLN A 236 15.62 -14.91 12.19
CA GLN A 236 15.47 -13.45 12.23
C GLN A 236 15.08 -12.95 13.63
N GLY A 237 14.17 -13.63 14.31
CA GLY A 237 13.84 -13.33 15.70
C GLY A 237 15.03 -13.47 16.65
N THR A 238 15.84 -14.52 16.48
CA THR A 238 17.09 -14.72 17.24
C THR A 238 18.08 -13.59 16.98
N LYS A 239 18.26 -13.18 15.73
CA LYS A 239 19.13 -12.06 15.34
C LYS A 239 18.67 -10.75 15.97
N ALA A 240 17.36 -10.43 15.92
CA ALA A 240 16.78 -9.25 16.55
C ALA A 240 17.01 -9.26 18.06
N PHE A 241 16.75 -10.39 18.73
CA PHE A 241 17.00 -10.56 20.16
C PHE A 241 18.47 -10.31 20.53
N LEU A 242 19.42 -10.88 19.77
CA LEU A 242 20.85 -10.65 20.00
C LEU A 242 21.25 -9.18 19.78
N GLY A 243 20.61 -8.48 18.85
CA GLY A 243 20.76 -7.03 18.63
C GLY A 243 20.31 -6.23 19.85
N MET A 244 19.14 -6.56 20.42
CA MET A 244 18.66 -5.94 21.66
C MET A 244 19.58 -6.22 22.85
N GLU A 245 20.05 -7.45 23.01
CA GLU A 245 21.01 -7.80 24.08
C GLU A 245 22.30 -6.98 23.96
N ARG A 246 22.79 -6.79 22.74
CA ARG A 246 23.97 -5.96 22.44
C ARG A 246 23.74 -4.49 22.82
N ALA A 247 22.57 -3.94 22.50
CA ALA A 247 22.20 -2.57 22.87
C ALA A 247 22.06 -2.41 24.41
N ARG A 248 21.41 -3.37 25.10
CA ARG A 248 21.30 -3.39 26.56
C ARG A 248 22.67 -3.47 27.24
N LEU A 249 23.59 -4.27 26.73
CA LEU A 249 24.96 -4.35 27.22
C LEU A 249 25.68 -3.00 27.08
N ALA A 250 25.52 -2.31 25.95
CA ALA A 250 26.09 -0.99 25.73
C ALA A 250 25.50 0.05 26.69
N GLU A 251 24.18 0.07 26.87
CA GLU A 251 23.48 0.98 27.81
C GLU A 251 23.93 0.73 29.26
N SER A 252 23.90 -0.51 29.70
CA SER A 252 24.30 -0.87 31.08
C SER A 252 25.75 -0.46 31.36
N THR A 253 26.63 -0.65 30.38
CA THR A 253 28.04 -0.23 30.51
C THR A 253 28.17 1.30 30.55
N ASN A 254 27.36 2.05 29.79
CA ASN A 254 27.34 3.52 29.84
C ASN A 254 26.86 4.08 31.19
N ARG A 255 25.97 3.35 31.87
CA ARG A 255 25.43 3.74 33.20
C ARG A 255 26.32 3.29 34.36
N ASP A 256 27.24 2.36 34.11
CA ASP A 256 28.14 1.81 35.15
C ASP A 256 29.06 2.90 35.72
N ILE A 257 29.26 2.90 37.02
CA ILE A 257 30.17 3.82 37.72
C ILE A 257 31.60 3.62 37.24
N THR A 258 31.97 2.39 36.87
CA THR A 258 33.29 2.01 36.37
C THR A 258 33.46 2.19 34.86
N ARG A 259 32.52 2.84 34.18
CA ARG A 259 32.49 2.99 32.70
C ARG A 259 33.76 3.53 32.05
N ARG A 260 34.58 4.27 32.81
CA ARG A 260 35.88 4.83 32.34
C ARG A 260 37.03 3.88 32.49
N SER A 261 36.90 2.80 33.25
CA SER A 261 37.95 1.80 33.48
C SER A 261 38.28 1.02 32.19
N ALA A 262 39.54 0.83 31.89
CA ALA A 262 39.99 0.02 30.77
C ALA A 262 39.66 -1.46 30.96
N VAL A 263 39.66 -1.95 32.21
CA VAL A 263 39.20 -3.32 32.53
C VAL A 263 37.73 -3.48 32.15
N ARG A 264 36.89 -2.53 32.54
CA ARG A 264 35.43 -2.54 32.17
C ARG A 264 35.25 -2.43 30.66
N GLY A 265 36.06 -1.60 30.02
CA GLY A 265 36.07 -1.47 28.55
C GLY A 265 36.44 -2.79 27.85
N LEU A 266 37.45 -3.50 28.37
CA LEU A 266 37.85 -4.82 27.86
C LEU A 266 36.73 -5.86 28.04
N ILE A 267 36.13 -5.94 29.23
CA ILE A 267 35.02 -6.87 29.50
C ILE A 267 33.86 -6.61 28.54
N TRP A 268 33.44 -5.33 28.42
CA TRP A 268 32.40 -4.96 27.47
C TRP A 268 32.74 -5.39 26.03
N LYS A 269 33.97 -5.11 25.59
CA LYS A 269 34.39 -5.40 24.22
C LYS A 269 34.43 -6.91 23.92
N LEU A 270 34.85 -7.74 24.86
CA LEU A 270 34.80 -9.19 24.73
C LEU A 270 33.38 -9.73 24.63
N GLN A 271 32.47 -9.21 25.47
CA GLN A 271 31.06 -9.55 25.43
C GLN A 271 30.41 -9.09 24.11
N ASP A 272 30.65 -7.84 23.66
CA ASP A 272 30.19 -7.30 22.41
C ASP A 272 30.66 -8.12 21.21
N THR A 273 31.96 -8.49 21.19
CA THR A 273 32.55 -9.35 20.14
C THR A 273 31.86 -10.73 20.10
N SER A 274 31.56 -11.30 21.27
CA SER A 274 30.82 -12.57 21.34
C SER A 274 29.43 -12.47 20.75
N LEU A 275 28.69 -11.39 21.08
CA LEU A 275 27.35 -11.14 20.50
C LEU A 275 27.43 -10.89 19.00
N GLN A 276 28.41 -10.13 18.51
CA GLN A 276 28.65 -9.93 17.07
C GLN A 276 28.85 -11.23 16.32
N LYS A 277 29.70 -12.16 16.87
CA LYS A 277 29.93 -13.48 16.26
C LYS A 277 28.63 -14.30 16.19
N ARG A 278 27.81 -14.25 17.25
CA ARG A 278 26.51 -14.95 17.26
C ARG A 278 25.53 -14.34 16.24
N ILE A 279 25.48 -13.01 16.10
CA ILE A 279 24.68 -12.32 15.08
C ILE A 279 25.15 -12.71 13.68
N ALA A 280 26.46 -12.71 13.41
CA ALA A 280 27.02 -13.12 12.12
C ALA A 280 26.72 -14.60 11.80
N GLY A 281 26.76 -15.47 12.79
CA GLY A 281 26.37 -16.88 12.65
C GLY A 281 24.89 -17.03 12.28
N ALA A 282 24.00 -16.30 12.98
CA ALA A 282 22.56 -16.28 12.67
C ALA A 282 22.28 -15.71 11.27
N GLU A 283 23.05 -14.70 10.82
CA GLU A 283 22.94 -14.16 9.45
C GLU A 283 23.33 -15.20 8.40
N ALA A 284 24.43 -15.91 8.60
CA ALA A 284 24.86 -16.97 7.68
C ALA A 284 23.80 -18.10 7.59
N GLU A 285 23.25 -18.52 8.74
CA GLU A 285 22.20 -19.53 8.81
C GLU A 285 20.91 -19.07 8.13
N TYR A 286 20.53 -17.77 8.31
CA TYR A 286 19.39 -17.16 7.63
C TYR A 286 19.56 -17.22 6.11
N LEU A 287 20.71 -16.78 5.61
CA LEU A 287 20.99 -16.78 4.17
C LEU A 287 20.95 -18.20 3.57
N GLU A 288 21.46 -19.18 4.29
CA GLU A 288 21.38 -20.58 3.87
C GLU A 288 19.93 -21.08 3.86
N THR A 289 19.17 -20.80 4.93
CA THR A 289 17.79 -21.23 5.08
C THR A 289 16.86 -20.54 4.07
N ALA A 290 17.09 -19.26 3.80
CA ALA A 290 16.31 -18.48 2.82
C ALA A 290 16.60 -18.93 1.37
N ARG A 291 17.77 -19.51 1.08
CA ARG A 291 18.10 -20.10 -0.23
C ARG A 291 17.44 -21.47 -0.44
N LYS A 292 17.13 -22.20 0.63
CA LYS A 292 16.36 -23.44 0.53
C LYS A 292 14.94 -23.06 0.13
N ASN A 293 14.49 -23.52 -1.04
CA ASN A 293 13.21 -23.18 -1.67
C ASN A 293 12.09 -23.05 -0.62
N PRO A 294 11.29 -21.97 -0.65
CA PRO A 294 10.09 -21.91 0.18
C PRO A 294 9.24 -23.14 -0.12
N ALA A 295 8.67 -23.76 0.92
CA ALA A 295 7.77 -24.88 0.75
C ALA A 295 6.70 -24.55 -0.31
N GLU A 296 6.30 -25.51 -1.12
CA GLU A 296 5.33 -25.36 -2.23
C GLU A 296 4.05 -24.63 -1.79
N LYS A 297 3.61 -24.83 -0.55
CA LYS A 297 2.49 -24.12 0.09
C LYS A 297 2.72 -22.60 0.21
N SER A 298 3.93 -22.17 0.51
CA SER A 298 4.26 -20.73 0.61
C SER A 298 4.27 -20.06 -0.76
N ARG A 299 4.69 -20.79 -1.81
CA ARG A 299 4.63 -20.31 -3.18
C ARG A 299 3.18 -20.06 -3.62
N MET A 300 2.24 -20.96 -3.25
CA MET A 300 0.82 -20.81 -3.59
C MET A 300 0.22 -19.54 -2.99
N ILE A 301 0.54 -19.19 -1.74
CA ILE A 301 0.06 -17.97 -1.10
C ILE A 301 0.62 -16.71 -1.77
N ALA A 302 1.91 -16.69 -2.10
CA ALA A 302 2.58 -15.50 -2.64
C ALA A 302 2.37 -15.32 -4.15
N ALA A 303 2.33 -16.40 -4.91
CA ALA A 303 2.31 -16.38 -6.36
C ALA A 303 0.98 -16.87 -6.97
N GLY A 304 0.25 -17.74 -6.25
CA GLY A 304 -0.92 -18.42 -6.79
C GLY A 304 -0.54 -19.54 -7.78
N THR A 305 -1.52 -19.97 -8.55
CA THR A 305 -1.33 -20.92 -9.65
C THR A 305 -0.54 -20.30 -10.80
N ASP A 306 0.19 -21.13 -11.54
CA ASP A 306 0.87 -20.67 -12.75
C ASP A 306 -0.14 -20.09 -13.75
N PHE A 307 0.24 -18.95 -14.34
CA PHE A 307 -0.54 -18.25 -15.33
C PHE A 307 0.30 -18.14 -16.62
N PRO A 308 -0.22 -18.59 -17.79
CA PRO A 308 0.47 -18.46 -19.07
C PRO A 308 0.79 -16.98 -19.37
N ARG A 309 2.00 -16.70 -19.88
CA ARG A 309 2.51 -15.33 -20.06
C ARG A 309 3.09 -15.05 -21.43
N ASP A 310 3.31 -16.11 -22.20
CA ASP A 310 4.09 -16.05 -23.43
C ASP A 310 3.27 -15.51 -24.61
N ASP A 311 1.93 -15.51 -24.49
CA ASP A 311 1.00 -14.93 -25.45
C ASP A 311 0.35 -13.66 -24.88
N GLU A 312 0.85 -12.47 -25.29
CA GLU A 312 0.35 -11.17 -24.83
C GLU A 312 -1.14 -10.98 -25.17
N ASN A 313 -1.60 -11.42 -26.35
CA ASN A 313 -3.01 -11.27 -26.74
C ASN A 313 -3.93 -12.14 -25.88
N TRP A 314 -3.51 -13.36 -25.60
CA TRP A 314 -4.24 -14.24 -24.71
C TRP A 314 -4.33 -13.65 -23.30
N VAL A 315 -3.21 -13.14 -22.76
CA VAL A 315 -3.17 -12.47 -21.42
C VAL A 315 -4.15 -11.32 -21.40
N LEU A 316 -4.10 -10.40 -22.38
CA LEU A 316 -4.98 -9.23 -22.44
C LEU A 316 -6.45 -9.64 -22.54
N THR A 317 -6.76 -10.69 -23.30
CA THR A 317 -8.11 -11.26 -23.41
C THR A 317 -8.60 -11.78 -22.05
N GLN A 318 -7.75 -12.51 -21.31
CA GLN A 318 -8.12 -13.01 -19.98
C GLN A 318 -8.37 -11.87 -18.98
N LEU A 319 -7.49 -10.87 -18.96
CA LEU A 319 -7.63 -9.71 -18.08
C LEU A 319 -8.93 -8.93 -18.35
N ALA A 320 -9.21 -8.62 -19.60
CA ALA A 320 -10.43 -7.91 -19.98
C ALA A 320 -11.71 -8.76 -19.76
N GLY A 321 -11.63 -10.07 -20.03
CA GLY A 321 -12.71 -11.00 -19.74
C GLY A 321 -13.03 -11.09 -18.23
N PHE A 322 -12.00 -11.12 -17.40
CA PHE A 322 -12.15 -11.14 -15.95
C PHE A 322 -12.76 -9.83 -15.41
N TRP A 323 -12.29 -8.67 -15.91
CA TRP A 323 -12.87 -7.37 -15.62
C TRP A 323 -14.37 -7.31 -15.97
N ARG A 324 -14.75 -7.73 -17.19
CA ARG A 324 -16.16 -7.79 -17.61
C ARG A 324 -16.98 -8.71 -16.71
N GLN A 325 -16.51 -9.91 -16.42
CA GLN A 325 -17.24 -10.88 -15.61
C GLN A 325 -17.43 -10.37 -14.18
N SER A 326 -16.42 -9.73 -13.58
CA SER A 326 -16.55 -9.09 -12.27
C SER A 326 -17.62 -7.99 -12.25
N SER A 327 -17.69 -7.17 -13.30
CA SER A 327 -18.73 -6.14 -13.41
C SER A 327 -20.14 -6.75 -13.56
N VAL A 328 -20.29 -7.82 -14.35
CA VAL A 328 -21.57 -8.55 -14.46
C VAL A 328 -21.98 -9.10 -13.08
N MET A 329 -21.04 -9.65 -12.31
CA MET A 329 -21.33 -10.13 -10.95
C MET A 329 -21.72 -8.98 -10.01
N MET A 330 -21.01 -7.83 -10.04
CA MET A 330 -21.38 -6.65 -9.25
C MET A 330 -22.80 -6.16 -9.60
N ASN A 331 -23.16 -6.10 -10.87
CA ASN A 331 -24.51 -5.74 -11.33
C ASN A 331 -25.58 -6.75 -10.84
N THR A 332 -25.25 -8.04 -10.82
CA THR A 332 -26.15 -9.09 -10.33
C THR A 332 -26.40 -8.96 -8.82
N VAL A 333 -25.33 -8.78 -8.05
CA VAL A 333 -25.41 -8.52 -6.61
C VAL A 333 -26.19 -7.23 -6.34
N ALA A 334 -25.90 -6.15 -7.04
CA ALA A 334 -26.61 -4.88 -6.89
C ALA A 334 -28.11 -5.05 -7.17
N LYS A 335 -28.49 -5.70 -8.26
CA LYS A 335 -29.92 -5.99 -8.59
C LYS A 335 -30.62 -6.81 -7.51
N ALA A 336 -29.96 -7.82 -6.95
CA ALA A 336 -30.53 -8.65 -5.88
C ALA A 336 -30.81 -7.85 -4.60
N HIS A 337 -30.12 -6.74 -4.39
CA HIS A 337 -30.28 -5.82 -3.25
C HIS A 337 -31.06 -4.54 -3.60
N ASN A 338 -31.68 -4.44 -4.80
CA ASN A 338 -32.37 -3.25 -5.31
C ASN A 338 -31.47 -2.01 -5.40
N ILE A 339 -30.19 -2.20 -5.67
CA ILE A 339 -29.19 -1.15 -5.81
C ILE A 339 -29.02 -0.82 -7.30
N ARG A 340 -28.99 0.46 -7.66
CA ARG A 340 -28.65 0.90 -9.02
C ARG A 340 -27.14 0.77 -9.22
N TYR A 341 -26.71 0.12 -10.29
CA TYR A 341 -25.30 -0.09 -10.62
C TYR A 341 -24.96 0.59 -11.94
N TYR A 342 -23.93 1.43 -11.92
CA TYR A 342 -23.37 2.12 -13.08
C TYR A 342 -21.88 1.85 -13.17
N HIS A 343 -21.40 1.50 -14.34
CA HIS A 343 -20.00 1.20 -14.59
C HIS A 343 -19.42 2.14 -15.65
N PHE A 344 -18.27 2.75 -15.34
CA PHE A 344 -17.56 3.69 -16.20
C PHE A 344 -16.14 3.19 -16.47
N LEU A 345 -15.79 3.05 -17.75
CA LEU A 345 -14.38 2.87 -18.13
C LEU A 345 -13.69 4.23 -18.03
N GLN A 346 -12.71 4.35 -17.13
CA GLN A 346 -12.00 5.61 -16.89
C GLN A 346 -11.26 6.11 -18.13
N PRO A 347 -11.19 7.44 -18.37
CA PRO A 347 -10.37 8.02 -19.43
C PRO A 347 -8.89 7.78 -19.16
N ASN A 348 -8.09 7.70 -20.22
CA ASN A 348 -6.64 7.54 -20.09
C ASN A 348 -5.90 8.19 -21.26
N GLN A 349 -4.78 8.85 -20.93
CA GLN A 349 -3.95 9.55 -21.90
C GLN A 349 -3.26 8.64 -22.93
N TYR A 350 -3.16 7.35 -22.64
CA TYR A 350 -2.54 6.38 -23.56
C TYR A 350 -3.50 5.82 -24.62
N VAL A 351 -4.77 6.21 -24.57
CA VAL A 351 -5.72 5.92 -25.66
C VAL A 351 -5.50 6.92 -26.77
N ASP A 352 -5.28 6.41 -27.99
CA ASP A 352 -4.96 7.25 -29.14
C ASP A 352 -6.10 8.24 -29.45
N ASN A 353 -5.72 9.47 -29.75
CA ASN A 353 -6.65 10.57 -30.05
C ASN A 353 -7.67 10.89 -28.97
N SER A 354 -7.47 10.41 -27.73
CA SER A 354 -8.38 10.66 -26.61
C SER A 354 -8.42 12.12 -26.16
N LYS A 355 -7.34 12.88 -26.43
CA LYS A 355 -7.23 14.29 -26.04
C LYS A 355 -6.16 15.05 -26.83
N PRO A 356 -6.43 16.28 -27.32
CA PRO A 356 -5.36 17.20 -27.74
C PRO A 356 -4.60 17.71 -26.50
N MET A 357 -3.27 17.57 -26.50
CA MET A 357 -2.46 17.95 -25.35
C MET A 357 -1.42 19.01 -25.72
N SER A 358 -1.31 20.03 -24.87
CA SER A 358 -0.23 21.02 -24.92
C SER A 358 1.13 20.37 -24.64
N ARG A 359 2.22 21.05 -24.97
CA ARG A 359 3.58 20.59 -24.63
C ARG A 359 3.77 20.39 -23.11
N GLU A 360 3.17 21.28 -22.31
CA GLU A 360 3.24 21.22 -20.85
C GLU A 360 2.50 19.98 -20.32
N GLU A 361 1.28 19.71 -20.78
CA GLU A 361 0.53 18.52 -20.40
C GLU A 361 1.22 17.23 -20.84
N ARG A 362 1.80 17.20 -22.05
CA ARG A 362 2.57 16.05 -22.53
C ARG A 362 3.80 15.75 -21.68
N ALA A 363 4.48 16.78 -21.17
CA ALA A 363 5.61 16.62 -20.26
C ALA A 363 5.19 15.91 -18.95
N ALA A 364 4.02 16.21 -18.41
CA ALA A 364 3.48 15.55 -17.23
C ALA A 364 2.89 14.15 -17.56
N ALA A 365 2.04 14.09 -18.59
CA ALA A 365 1.24 12.91 -18.93
C ALA A 365 2.06 11.75 -19.54
N PHE A 366 3.20 12.06 -20.20
CA PHE A 366 4.04 11.06 -20.87
C PHE A 366 5.50 11.09 -20.47
N LEU A 367 5.91 11.96 -19.53
CA LEU A 367 7.31 12.25 -19.17
C LEU A 367 8.12 12.75 -20.37
N GLU A 368 7.47 13.39 -21.33
CA GLU A 368 8.09 13.87 -22.56
C GLU A 368 9.22 14.86 -22.26
N GLY A 369 10.38 14.69 -22.93
CA GLY A 369 11.58 15.47 -22.65
C GLY A 369 12.45 15.00 -21.48
N SER A 370 11.99 14.05 -20.68
CA SER A 370 12.76 13.47 -19.56
C SER A 370 13.74 12.36 -19.97
N GLY A 371 13.66 11.87 -21.20
CA GLY A 371 14.38 10.67 -21.68
C GLY A 371 13.88 9.35 -21.05
N LYS A 372 12.76 9.38 -20.33
CA LYS A 372 12.15 8.21 -19.67
C LYS A 372 10.78 7.91 -20.24
N THR A 373 10.44 6.63 -20.33
CA THR A 373 9.08 6.17 -20.64
C THR A 373 8.48 5.55 -19.37
N HIS A 374 7.26 5.94 -19.04
CA HIS A 374 6.60 5.34 -17.88
C HIS A 374 6.29 3.86 -18.16
N PRO A 375 6.56 2.93 -17.23
CA PRO A 375 6.34 1.49 -17.45
C PRO A 375 4.88 1.13 -17.74
N TYR A 376 3.93 1.98 -17.40
CA TYR A 376 2.51 1.79 -17.65
C TYR A 376 2.07 2.10 -19.09
N ALA A 377 2.87 2.85 -19.85
CA ALA A 377 2.49 3.32 -21.19
C ALA A 377 2.18 2.19 -22.18
N LYS A 378 3.09 1.20 -22.30
CA LYS A 378 2.90 0.06 -23.21
C LYS A 378 1.70 -0.80 -22.80
N PRO A 379 1.57 -1.26 -21.54
CA PRO A 379 0.42 -2.04 -21.10
C PRO A 379 -0.91 -1.31 -21.24
N ALA A 380 -0.98 -0.01 -20.98
CA ALA A 380 -2.20 0.76 -21.17
C ALA A 380 -2.63 0.81 -22.65
N ARG A 381 -1.72 1.18 -23.56
CA ARG A 381 -2.01 1.20 -25.01
C ARG A 381 -2.48 -0.15 -25.54
N ALA A 382 -1.82 -1.22 -25.10
CA ALA A 382 -2.18 -2.57 -25.54
C ALA A 382 -3.53 -3.03 -24.94
N GLY A 383 -3.84 -2.65 -23.71
CA GLY A 383 -4.99 -3.16 -22.96
C GLY A 383 -6.31 -2.45 -23.23
N TYR A 384 -6.31 -1.12 -23.41
CA TYR A 384 -7.54 -0.34 -23.55
C TYR A 384 -8.45 -0.79 -24.71
N PRO A 385 -7.95 -1.18 -25.90
CA PRO A 385 -8.81 -1.73 -26.96
C PRO A 385 -9.63 -2.94 -26.51
N TYR A 386 -9.07 -3.81 -25.67
CA TYR A 386 -9.78 -4.98 -25.13
C TYR A 386 -10.86 -4.57 -24.12
N LEU A 387 -10.58 -3.56 -23.26
CA LEU A 387 -11.59 -3.03 -22.32
C LEU A 387 -12.76 -2.38 -23.06
N ILE A 388 -12.49 -1.58 -24.07
CA ILE A 388 -13.51 -0.93 -24.91
C ILE A 388 -14.42 -1.99 -25.56
N ALA A 389 -13.82 -3.03 -26.16
CA ALA A 389 -14.56 -4.15 -26.77
C ALA A 389 -15.38 -4.92 -25.72
N GLN A 390 -14.85 -5.18 -24.53
CA GLN A 390 -15.59 -5.84 -23.45
C GLN A 390 -16.65 -4.92 -22.82
N GLY A 391 -16.47 -3.60 -22.88
CA GLY A 391 -17.48 -2.62 -22.47
C GLY A 391 -18.77 -2.70 -23.29
N GLU A 392 -18.66 -2.91 -24.60
CA GLU A 392 -19.85 -3.15 -25.44
C GLU A 392 -20.54 -4.47 -25.05
N ALA A 393 -19.78 -5.50 -24.71
CA ALA A 393 -20.36 -6.75 -24.21
C ALA A 393 -21.03 -6.60 -22.84
N LEU A 394 -20.56 -5.65 -21.98
CA LEU A 394 -21.24 -5.29 -20.72
C LEU A 394 -22.63 -4.72 -20.97
N LYS A 395 -22.78 -3.79 -21.93
CA LYS A 395 -24.09 -3.24 -22.31
C LYS A 395 -25.03 -4.34 -22.77
N GLN A 396 -24.56 -5.26 -23.61
CA GLN A 396 -25.35 -6.42 -24.05
C GLN A 396 -25.75 -7.34 -22.90
N SER A 397 -24.95 -7.39 -21.84
CA SER A 397 -25.28 -8.13 -20.60
C SER A 397 -26.22 -7.37 -19.64
N GLY A 398 -26.74 -6.21 -20.04
CA GLY A 398 -27.65 -5.40 -19.24
C GLY A 398 -26.99 -4.64 -18.08
N VAL A 399 -25.69 -4.34 -18.20
CA VAL A 399 -24.97 -3.42 -17.33
C VAL A 399 -25.11 -2.00 -17.87
N ALA A 400 -25.48 -1.04 -17.03
CA ALA A 400 -25.43 0.38 -17.39
C ALA A 400 -23.95 0.81 -17.44
N PHE A 401 -23.37 0.75 -18.64
CA PHE A 401 -21.95 0.98 -18.90
C PHE A 401 -21.73 2.16 -19.82
N GLN A 402 -20.76 3.03 -19.46
CA GLN A 402 -20.30 4.12 -20.32
C GLN A 402 -18.77 4.10 -20.45
N ASP A 403 -18.29 4.17 -21.69
CA ASP A 403 -16.90 4.39 -22.02
C ASP A 403 -16.59 5.89 -21.97
N LEU A 404 -15.67 6.30 -21.08
CA LEU A 404 -15.22 7.69 -20.94
C LEU A 404 -13.87 7.96 -21.64
N THR A 405 -13.32 6.99 -22.37
CA THR A 405 -11.97 7.12 -22.96
C THR A 405 -11.83 8.31 -23.89
N MET A 406 -12.90 8.66 -24.61
CA MET A 406 -12.91 9.75 -25.60
C MET A 406 -13.56 11.05 -25.09
N MET A 407 -13.87 11.16 -23.79
CA MET A 407 -14.58 12.32 -23.25
C MET A 407 -13.81 13.65 -23.37
N PHE A 408 -12.47 13.57 -23.50
CA PHE A 408 -11.61 14.75 -23.62
C PHE A 408 -11.13 15.03 -25.04
N LYS A 409 -11.67 14.32 -26.07
CA LYS A 409 -11.17 14.40 -27.46
C LYS A 409 -11.16 15.82 -28.04
N ASP A 410 -12.07 16.69 -27.59
CA ASP A 410 -12.22 18.06 -28.07
C ASP A 410 -11.79 19.10 -27.00
N ASN A 411 -11.18 18.66 -25.89
CA ASN A 411 -10.79 19.52 -24.76
C ASN A 411 -9.28 19.74 -24.73
N SER A 412 -8.83 21.01 -24.90
CA SER A 412 -7.42 21.40 -24.92
C SER A 412 -6.89 21.90 -23.55
N GLU A 413 -7.73 21.95 -22.50
CA GLU A 413 -7.27 22.33 -21.16
C GLU A 413 -6.25 21.30 -20.62
N ILE A 414 -5.38 21.72 -19.69
CA ILE A 414 -4.45 20.80 -19.00
C ILE A 414 -5.25 19.98 -17.96
N LEU A 415 -5.50 18.71 -18.25
CA LEU A 415 -6.33 17.84 -17.43
C LEU A 415 -5.56 16.67 -16.80
N TYR A 416 -4.51 16.13 -17.45
CA TYR A 416 -3.68 15.08 -16.87
C TYR A 416 -2.53 15.68 -16.05
N ARG A 417 -2.34 15.21 -14.81
CA ARG A 417 -1.32 15.70 -13.89
C ARG A 417 -0.10 14.79 -13.74
N ASP A 418 -0.19 13.55 -14.20
CA ASP A 418 0.91 12.58 -14.10
C ASP A 418 0.88 11.54 -15.22
N ALA A 419 1.95 10.76 -15.31
CA ALA A 419 2.12 9.73 -16.34
C ALA A 419 1.43 8.39 -16.00
N CYS A 420 0.62 8.33 -14.94
CA CYS A 420 -0.22 7.18 -14.65
C CYS A 420 -1.58 7.32 -15.34
N CYS A 421 -2.50 8.03 -14.71
CA CYS A 421 -3.89 8.15 -15.16
C CYS A 421 -4.64 9.24 -14.40
N HIS A 422 -4.00 10.01 -13.51
CA HIS A 422 -4.71 10.92 -12.63
C HIS A 422 -4.92 12.29 -13.30
N LEU A 423 -6.05 12.88 -12.94
CA LEU A 423 -6.44 14.19 -13.46
C LEU A 423 -6.13 15.33 -12.48
N THR A 424 -6.12 16.54 -12.99
CA THR A 424 -6.25 17.76 -12.20
C THR A 424 -7.66 17.83 -11.59
N SER A 425 -7.89 18.73 -10.63
CA SER A 425 -9.24 18.97 -10.09
C SER A 425 -10.25 19.27 -11.19
N ARG A 426 -9.84 20.08 -12.16
CA ARG A 426 -10.69 20.43 -13.32
C ARG A 426 -11.04 19.21 -14.18
N GLY A 427 -10.10 18.30 -14.38
CA GLY A 427 -10.35 17.04 -15.08
C GLY A 427 -11.36 16.14 -14.37
N TYR A 428 -11.25 16.05 -13.04
CA TYR A 428 -12.24 15.31 -12.24
C TYR A 428 -13.62 15.97 -12.25
N ASP A 429 -13.73 17.32 -12.31
CA ASP A 429 -15.01 18.01 -12.45
C ASP A 429 -15.74 17.54 -13.71
N TYR A 430 -15.05 17.51 -14.85
CA TYR A 430 -15.63 16.99 -16.10
C TYR A 430 -16.09 15.54 -15.99
N VAL A 431 -15.33 14.69 -15.30
CA VAL A 431 -15.72 13.29 -15.08
C VAL A 431 -16.96 13.19 -14.22
N ILE A 432 -17.07 14.00 -13.14
CA ILE A 432 -18.25 14.05 -12.27
C ILE A 432 -19.48 14.49 -13.07
N ASP A 433 -19.36 15.54 -13.87
CA ASP A 433 -20.46 16.04 -14.70
C ASP A 433 -20.96 14.97 -15.69
N GLU A 434 -20.05 14.26 -16.35
CA GLU A 434 -20.42 13.21 -17.32
C GLU A 434 -21.08 11.99 -16.64
N ILE A 435 -20.58 11.59 -15.45
CA ILE A 435 -21.18 10.53 -14.64
C ILE A 435 -22.61 10.90 -14.26
N VAL A 436 -22.82 12.12 -13.75
CA VAL A 436 -24.15 12.59 -13.31
C VAL A 436 -25.11 12.71 -14.48
N ASP A 437 -24.66 13.20 -15.63
CA ASP A 437 -25.46 13.28 -16.86
C ASP A 437 -25.91 11.90 -17.35
N TYR A 438 -25.00 10.90 -17.27
CA TYR A 438 -25.34 9.51 -17.64
C TYR A 438 -26.36 8.90 -16.67
N VAL A 439 -26.18 9.10 -15.37
CA VAL A 439 -27.13 8.63 -14.35
C VAL A 439 -28.49 9.28 -14.50
N LYS A 440 -28.57 10.61 -14.71
CA LYS A 440 -29.82 11.33 -15.01
C LYS A 440 -30.55 10.77 -16.22
N ALA A 441 -29.80 10.29 -17.20
CA ALA A 441 -30.37 9.71 -18.41
C ALA A 441 -30.81 8.24 -18.23
N GLY A 442 -30.82 7.73 -16.99
CA GLY A 442 -31.17 6.34 -16.70
C GLY A 442 -30.20 5.32 -17.30
N GLY A 443 -28.93 5.69 -17.49
CA GLY A 443 -27.94 4.84 -18.11
C GLY A 443 -27.93 4.86 -19.64
N ALA A 444 -28.49 5.87 -20.28
CA ALA A 444 -28.43 6.08 -21.72
C ALA A 444 -27.33 7.10 -22.08
N THR A 445 -26.49 6.78 -23.06
CA THR A 445 -25.47 7.69 -23.59
C THR A 445 -26.09 8.87 -24.36
N LYS A 446 -25.32 9.96 -24.54
CA LYS A 446 -25.79 11.12 -25.33
C LYS A 446 -26.19 10.70 -26.76
N GLN A 447 -25.46 9.77 -27.36
CA GLN A 447 -25.73 9.26 -28.70
C GLN A 447 -27.05 8.42 -28.76
N GLU A 448 -27.27 7.54 -27.78
CA GLU A 448 -28.48 6.73 -27.67
C GLU A 448 -29.75 7.57 -27.44
N ARG A 449 -29.62 8.73 -26.76
CA ARG A 449 -30.70 9.69 -26.57
C ARG A 449 -31.08 10.40 -27.88
N GLN A 450 -30.07 10.75 -28.70
CA GLN A 450 -30.30 11.40 -30.00
C GLN A 450 -30.98 10.48 -31.02
N THR A 451 -30.73 9.17 -30.93
CA THR A 451 -31.37 8.17 -31.81
C THR A 451 -32.80 7.78 -31.39
N ARG A 452 -33.23 8.12 -30.18
CA ARG A 452 -34.58 7.88 -29.66
C ARG A 452 -35.52 9.07 -29.82
N GLN A 453 -35.04 10.24 -30.21
CA GLN A 453 -35.79 11.44 -30.61
C GLN A 453 -36.00 11.48 -32.15
#